data_e49085885e8dda6d1557d33a271e683f
#
_entry.id   e49085885e8dda6d1557d33a271e683f
#
_cell.length_a   1.000
_cell.length_b   1.000
_cell.length_c   1.000
_cell.angle_alpha   90.00
_cell.angle_beta   90.00
_cell.angle_gamma   90.00
#
_symmetry.space_group_name_H-M   'P 1'
#
loop_
_entity.id
_entity.type
_entity.pdbx_description
1 polymer ?
#
loop_
_entity_poly.entity_id
_entity_poly.type
_entity_poly.pdbx_seq_one_letter_code
_entity_poly.pdbx_strand_id
1 'polypeptide(L)'
;MKEILKNLCDSTINNYRKMIEEFRFDGEYVNQFASLFYSNIGEDFKIQAVKEIRKYFIKNTSRMSYFRGDVLYILSFLISIESNRAEFIEKTIDIYEKLKEEGFTESSYSTLASYIIV
;
A
#
# COMPACT_ATOMS: atom_id res chain seq x y z
N MET A 1 26.43 12.11 -8.42
CA MET A 1 25.53 12.20 -7.26
C MET A 1 24.43 13.26 -7.41
N LYS A 2 24.76 14.47 -7.81
CA LYS A 2 23.75 15.54 -8.06
C LYS A 2 22.69 15.12 -9.10
N GLU A 3 23.12 14.45 -10.17
CA GLU A 3 22.23 14.01 -11.24
C GLU A 3 21.27 12.91 -10.77
N ILE A 4 21.75 11.98 -9.94
CA ILE A 4 20.93 10.92 -9.35
C ILE A 4 19.85 11.52 -8.44
N LEU A 5 20.21 12.48 -7.59
CA LEU A 5 19.26 13.17 -6.71
C LEU A 5 18.23 13.96 -7.50
N LYS A 6 18.65 14.64 -8.58
CA LYS A 6 17.76 15.38 -9.45
C LYS A 6 16.74 14.43 -10.12
N ASN A 7 17.20 13.30 -10.63
CA ASN A 7 16.34 12.31 -11.29
C ASN A 7 15.34 11.72 -10.28
N LEU A 8 15.78 11.43 -9.06
CA LEU A 8 14.89 10.95 -8.01
C LEU A 8 13.82 11.99 -7.66
N CYS A 9 14.20 13.25 -7.52
CA CYS A 9 13.25 14.33 -7.25
C CYS A 9 12.24 14.50 -8.39
N ASP A 10 12.70 14.51 -9.63
CA ASP A 10 11.84 14.66 -10.80
C ASP A 10 10.84 13.50 -10.91
N SER A 11 11.31 12.28 -10.70
CA SER A 11 10.48 11.08 -10.69
C SER A 11 9.44 11.12 -9.57
N THR A 12 9.85 11.54 -8.38
CA THR A 12 8.96 11.67 -7.21
C THR A 12 7.86 12.70 -7.48
N ILE A 13 8.20 13.84 -8.05
CA ILE A 13 7.24 14.88 -8.40
C ILE A 13 6.24 14.37 -9.45
N ASN A 14 6.71 13.66 -10.47
CA ASN A 14 5.84 13.10 -11.49
C ASN A 14 4.87 12.06 -10.91
N ASN A 15 5.36 11.17 -10.06
CA ASN A 15 4.53 10.19 -9.38
C ASN A 15 3.50 10.87 -8.47
N TYR A 16 3.92 11.89 -7.70
CA TYR A 16 3.03 12.63 -6.83
C TYR A 16 1.90 13.30 -7.59
N ARG A 17 2.19 13.92 -8.73
CA ARG A 17 1.17 14.55 -9.56
C ARG A 17 0.12 13.56 -10.06
N LYS A 18 0.54 12.36 -10.45
CA LYS A 18 -0.38 11.29 -10.85
C LYS A 18 -1.24 10.84 -9.68
N MET A 19 -0.64 10.70 -8.51
CA MET A 19 -1.33 10.23 -7.32
C MET A 19 -2.38 11.21 -6.81
N ILE A 20 -2.10 12.50 -6.79
CA ILE A 20 -3.08 13.49 -6.32
C ILE A 20 -4.28 13.62 -7.26
N GLU A 21 -4.14 13.34 -8.54
CA GLU A 21 -5.27 13.27 -9.46
C GLU A 21 -6.21 12.12 -9.11
N GLU A 22 -5.66 10.95 -8.80
CA GLU A 22 -6.43 9.72 -8.61
C GLU A 22 -6.82 9.48 -7.15
N PHE A 23 -6.01 9.95 -6.20
CA PHE A 23 -6.17 9.65 -4.77
C PHE A 23 -6.13 10.90 -3.89
N ARG A 24 -6.58 12.03 -4.38
CA ARG A 24 -6.52 13.32 -3.65
C ARG A 24 -7.25 13.31 -2.31
N PHE A 25 -8.18 12.39 -2.10
CA PHE A 25 -8.93 12.26 -0.86
C PHE A 25 -8.37 11.24 0.12
N ASP A 26 -7.26 10.59 -0.22
CA ASP A 26 -6.70 9.47 0.55
C ASP A 26 -5.57 9.87 1.52
N GLY A 27 -5.30 11.15 1.65
CA GLY A 27 -4.28 11.64 2.58
C GLY A 27 -3.01 12.10 1.88
N GLU A 28 -2.59 13.30 2.20
CA GLU A 28 -1.44 13.94 1.55
C GLU A 28 -0.13 13.23 1.86
N TYR A 29 0.09 12.86 3.14
CA TYR A 29 1.33 12.21 3.55
C TYR A 29 1.51 10.82 2.95
N VAL A 30 0.43 10.08 2.82
CA VAL A 30 0.44 8.76 2.18
C VAL A 30 0.82 8.90 0.70
N ASN A 31 0.25 9.89 0.02
CA ASN A 31 0.57 10.16 -1.39
C ASN A 31 2.05 10.55 -1.57
N GLN A 32 2.59 11.38 -0.69
CA GLN A 32 4.00 11.77 -0.71
C GLN A 32 4.92 10.58 -0.47
N PHE A 33 4.61 9.76 0.54
CA PHE A 33 5.39 8.56 0.84
C PHE A 33 5.38 7.56 -0.33
N ALA A 34 4.22 7.29 -0.90
CA ALA A 34 4.10 6.36 -2.01
C ALA A 34 4.84 6.86 -3.25
N SER A 35 4.79 8.16 -3.51
CA SER A 35 5.51 8.78 -4.63
C SER A 35 7.02 8.56 -4.51
N LEU A 36 7.56 8.77 -3.32
CA LEU A 36 8.97 8.54 -3.05
C LEU A 36 9.31 7.06 -3.11
N PHE A 37 8.44 6.19 -2.58
CA PHE A 37 8.62 4.74 -2.61
C PHE A 37 8.78 4.22 -4.03
N TYR A 38 7.85 4.55 -4.93
CA TYR A 38 7.93 4.11 -6.33
C TYR A 38 9.16 4.66 -7.04
N SER A 39 9.51 5.92 -6.78
CA SER A 39 10.69 6.53 -7.38
C SER A 39 11.98 5.86 -6.92
N ASN A 40 12.07 5.53 -5.63
CA ASN A 40 13.25 4.92 -5.04
C ASN A 40 13.53 3.52 -5.59
N ILE A 41 12.49 2.75 -5.90
CA ILE A 41 12.63 1.41 -6.49
C ILE A 41 12.70 1.43 -8.02
N GLY A 42 12.60 2.61 -8.64
CA GLY A 42 12.64 2.76 -10.09
C GLY A 42 11.38 2.29 -10.81
N GLU A 43 10.25 2.24 -10.11
CA GLU A 43 8.96 1.84 -10.66
C GLU A 43 8.05 3.04 -10.88
N ASP A 44 7.22 2.96 -11.92
CA ASP A 44 6.14 3.91 -12.12
C ASP A 44 4.95 3.55 -11.24
N PHE A 45 4.19 4.58 -10.85
CA PHE A 45 3.01 4.39 -10.03
C PHE A 45 1.95 3.55 -10.79
N LYS A 46 1.55 2.44 -10.17
CA LYS A 46 0.62 1.47 -10.76
C LYS A 46 -0.82 1.73 -10.27
N ILE A 47 -1.43 2.80 -10.78
CA ILE A 47 -2.74 3.29 -10.36
C ILE A 47 -3.81 2.19 -10.39
N GLN A 48 -3.93 1.50 -11.51
CA GLN A 48 -4.96 0.48 -11.69
C GLN A 48 -4.78 -0.70 -10.75
N ALA A 49 -3.54 -1.15 -10.57
CA ALA A 49 -3.23 -2.24 -9.64
C ALA A 49 -3.57 -1.87 -8.20
N VAL A 50 -3.25 -0.65 -7.78
CA VAL A 50 -3.58 -0.17 -6.43
C VAL A 50 -5.09 -0.15 -6.21
N LYS A 51 -5.86 0.35 -7.17
CA LYS A 51 -7.33 0.37 -7.09
C LYS A 51 -7.93 -1.02 -6.98
N GLU A 52 -7.44 -1.97 -7.76
CA GLU A 52 -7.91 -3.35 -7.76
C GLU A 52 -7.59 -4.05 -6.44
N ILE A 53 -6.39 -3.85 -5.90
CA ILE A 53 -5.98 -4.43 -4.62
C ILE A 53 -6.83 -3.87 -3.48
N ARG A 54 -7.05 -2.56 -3.42
CA ARG A 54 -7.92 -1.92 -2.42
C ARG A 54 -9.33 -2.50 -2.48
N LYS A 55 -9.87 -2.62 -3.67
CA LYS A 55 -11.21 -3.16 -3.88
C LYS A 55 -11.32 -4.61 -3.41
N TYR A 56 -10.30 -5.41 -3.66
CA TYR A 56 -10.26 -6.80 -3.22
C TYR A 56 -10.25 -6.90 -1.69
N PHE A 57 -9.44 -6.11 -1.00
CA PHE A 57 -9.42 -6.09 0.46
C PHE A 57 -10.77 -5.66 1.05
N ILE A 58 -11.36 -4.61 0.49
CA ILE A 58 -12.66 -4.11 0.95
C ILE A 58 -13.74 -5.17 0.80
N LYS A 59 -13.72 -5.91 -0.30
CA LYS A 59 -14.71 -6.96 -0.59
C LYS A 59 -14.54 -8.18 0.32
N ASN A 60 -13.30 -8.53 0.70
CA ASN A 60 -12.98 -9.77 1.39
C ASN A 60 -12.67 -9.60 2.88
N THR A 61 -12.86 -8.42 3.43
CA THR A 61 -12.67 -8.15 4.87
C THR A 61 -13.90 -7.45 5.44
N SER A 62 -14.10 -7.60 6.76
CA SER A 62 -15.21 -6.95 7.47
C SER A 62 -15.10 -5.43 7.41
N ARG A 63 -16.24 -4.73 7.39
CA ARG A 63 -16.29 -3.26 7.51
C ARG A 63 -15.62 -2.76 8.80
N MET A 64 -15.63 -3.58 9.83
CA MET A 64 -15.03 -3.25 11.14
C MET A 64 -13.55 -3.62 11.22
N SER A 65 -12.99 -4.20 10.16
CA SER A 65 -11.57 -4.56 10.14
C SER A 65 -10.68 -3.34 9.95
N TYR A 66 -9.41 -3.50 10.29
CA TYR A 66 -8.39 -2.47 10.11
C TYR A 66 -7.79 -2.45 8.69
N PHE A 67 -8.35 -3.24 7.76
CA PHE A 67 -8.03 -3.14 6.33
C PHE A 67 -8.83 -2.02 5.68
N ARG A 68 -8.65 -0.80 6.20
CA ARG A 68 -9.38 0.39 5.74
C ARG A 68 -8.48 1.63 5.91
N GLY A 69 -8.85 2.72 5.26
CA GLY A 69 -8.19 4.00 5.41
C GLY A 69 -6.77 4.03 4.85
N ASP A 70 -5.89 4.76 5.52
CA ASP A 70 -4.52 4.97 5.07
C ASP A 70 -3.70 3.67 5.06
N VAL A 71 -3.93 2.78 6.02
CA VAL A 71 -3.24 1.48 6.09
C VAL A 71 -3.57 0.64 4.87
N LEU A 72 -4.83 0.59 4.48
CA LEU A 72 -5.22 -0.13 3.27
C LEU A 72 -4.56 0.47 2.02
N TYR A 73 -4.47 1.79 1.96
CA TYR A 73 -3.81 2.47 0.85
C TYR A 73 -2.32 2.12 0.79
N ILE A 74 -1.63 2.17 1.93
CA ILE A 74 -0.22 1.79 2.02
C ILE A 74 0.00 0.35 1.59
N LEU A 75 -0.81 -0.59 2.10
CA LEU A 75 -0.73 -2.00 1.71
C LEU A 75 -0.95 -2.19 0.22
N SER A 76 -1.89 -1.47 -0.34
CA SER A 76 -2.24 -1.62 -1.75
C SER A 76 -1.08 -1.24 -2.66
N PHE A 77 -0.37 -0.16 -2.38
CA PHE A 77 0.77 0.17 -3.22
C PHE A 77 2.00 -0.71 -2.94
N LEU A 78 2.22 -1.17 -1.71
CA LEU A 78 3.28 -2.14 -1.42
C LEU A 78 3.07 -3.45 -2.19
N ILE A 79 1.85 -3.96 -2.21
CA ILE A 79 1.53 -5.20 -2.91
C ILE A 79 1.52 -5.00 -4.43
N SER A 80 1.27 -3.80 -4.91
CA SER A 80 1.18 -3.52 -6.35
C SER A 80 2.45 -3.88 -7.13
N ILE A 81 3.60 -3.89 -6.47
CA ILE A 81 4.88 -4.23 -7.10
C ILE A 81 5.22 -5.71 -7.02
N GLU A 82 4.42 -6.51 -6.31
CA GLU A 82 4.66 -7.94 -6.18
C GLU A 82 4.16 -8.70 -7.42
N SER A 83 4.87 -9.76 -7.79
CA SER A 83 4.50 -10.60 -8.94
C SER A 83 3.28 -11.48 -8.67
N ASN A 84 3.09 -11.92 -7.42
CA ASN A 84 1.98 -12.76 -6.99
C ASN A 84 1.03 -12.01 -6.05
N ARG A 85 0.38 -10.98 -6.58
CA ARG A 85 -0.48 -10.09 -5.79
C ARG A 85 -1.59 -10.82 -5.04
N ALA A 86 -2.31 -11.70 -5.73
CA ALA A 86 -3.42 -12.45 -5.14
C ALA A 86 -2.96 -13.31 -3.96
N GLU A 87 -1.83 -13.98 -4.09
CA GLU A 87 -1.25 -14.79 -3.03
C GLU A 87 -0.84 -13.95 -1.83
N PHE A 88 -0.20 -12.80 -2.07
CA PHE A 88 0.16 -11.86 -1.00
C PHE A 88 -1.05 -11.35 -0.23
N ILE A 89 -2.11 -11.00 -0.94
CA ILE A 89 -3.35 -10.50 -0.32
C ILE A 89 -3.96 -11.58 0.57
N GLU A 90 -4.11 -12.79 0.07
CA GLU A 90 -4.69 -13.90 0.82
C GLU A 90 -3.86 -14.26 2.04
N LYS A 91 -2.54 -14.35 1.90
CA LYS A 91 -1.64 -14.63 3.03
C LYS A 91 -1.67 -13.53 4.08
N THR A 92 -1.75 -12.25 3.65
CA THR A 92 -1.86 -11.13 4.58
C THR A 92 -3.12 -11.22 5.42
N ILE A 93 -4.25 -11.52 4.80
CA ILE A 93 -5.52 -11.69 5.51
C ILE A 93 -5.47 -12.90 6.45
N ASP A 94 -4.92 -14.03 6.00
CA ASP A 94 -4.80 -15.24 6.81
C ASP A 94 -3.93 -15.02 8.05
N ILE A 95 -2.80 -14.34 7.90
CA ILE A 95 -1.90 -14.04 9.02
C ILE A 95 -2.57 -13.10 10.00
N TYR A 96 -3.29 -12.09 9.50
CA TYR A 96 -4.06 -11.19 10.35
C TYR A 96 -5.07 -11.94 11.21
N GLU A 97 -5.81 -12.86 10.62
CA GLU A 97 -6.80 -13.69 11.34
C GLU A 97 -6.12 -14.59 12.38
N LYS A 98 -4.96 -15.17 12.05
CA LYS A 98 -4.18 -15.98 12.98
C LYS A 98 -3.66 -15.16 14.17
N LEU A 99 -3.17 -13.96 13.92
CA LEU A 99 -2.73 -13.07 15.00
C LEU A 99 -3.88 -12.71 15.94
N LYS A 100 -5.04 -12.47 15.38
CA LYS A 100 -6.26 -12.20 16.14
C LYS A 100 -6.66 -13.41 17.02
N GLU A 101 -6.62 -14.61 16.46
CA GLU A 101 -6.93 -15.85 17.18
C GLU A 101 -5.96 -16.07 18.35
N GLU A 102 -4.70 -15.71 18.19
CA GLU A 102 -3.66 -15.82 19.22
C GLU A 102 -3.73 -14.70 20.27
N GLY A 103 -4.71 -13.81 20.18
CA GLY A 103 -4.94 -12.78 21.17
C GLY A 103 -4.26 -11.44 20.91
N PHE A 104 -3.66 -11.27 19.74
CA PHE A 104 -3.12 -9.96 19.37
C PHE A 104 -4.24 -8.95 19.15
N THR A 105 -4.05 -7.75 19.66
CA THR A 105 -5.04 -6.68 19.51
C THR A 105 -5.18 -6.29 18.04
N GLU A 106 -6.40 -6.23 17.54
CA GLU A 106 -6.67 -5.74 16.19
C GLU A 106 -6.34 -4.25 16.13
N SER A 107 -5.51 -3.87 15.16
CA SER A 107 -5.10 -2.49 14.93
C SER A 107 -4.51 -2.32 13.55
N SER A 108 -4.25 -1.08 13.16
CA SER A 108 -3.50 -0.77 11.93
C SER A 108 -2.10 -1.38 11.96
N TYR A 109 -1.49 -1.46 13.13
CA TYR A 109 -0.17 -2.08 13.28
C TYR A 109 -0.21 -3.59 13.03
N SER A 110 -1.26 -4.28 13.50
CA SER A 110 -1.45 -5.71 13.23
C SER A 110 -1.64 -5.96 11.74
N THR A 111 -2.33 -5.07 11.05
CA THR A 111 -2.53 -5.15 9.60
C THR A 111 -1.19 -5.03 8.86
N LEU A 112 -0.36 -4.06 9.21
CA LEU A 112 0.97 -3.90 8.62
C LEU A 112 1.90 -5.06 8.97
N ALA A 113 1.86 -5.53 10.21
CA ALA A 113 2.65 -6.68 10.66
C ALA A 113 2.31 -7.94 9.86
N SER A 114 1.03 -8.14 9.56
CA SER A 114 0.58 -9.28 8.74
C SER A 114 1.23 -9.28 7.36
N TYR A 115 1.32 -8.12 6.72
CA TYR A 115 2.03 -7.99 5.45
C TYR A 115 3.53 -8.29 5.58
N ILE A 116 4.17 -7.77 6.63
CA ILE A 116 5.60 -7.94 6.85
C ILE A 116 5.96 -9.42 7.07
N ILE A 117 5.09 -10.16 7.78
CA ILE A 117 5.30 -11.59 8.06
C ILE A 117 5.22 -12.44 6.79
N VAL A 118 4.39 -12.06 5.85
CA VAL A 118 4.29 -12.76 4.57
C VAL A 118 5.64 -12.76 3.85
#